data_b8c11fbf5733d62aaa8ce0865d27e151
#
_entry.id   b8c11fbf5733d62aaa8ce0865d27e151
#
_cell.length_a   1.000
_cell.length_b   1.000
_cell.length_c   1.000
_cell.angle_alpha   90.00
_cell.angle_beta   90.00
_cell.angle_gamma   90.00
#
_symmetry.space_group_name_H-M   'P 1'
#
loop_
_entity.id
_entity.type
_entity.pdbx_description
1 polymer ?
#
loop_
_entity_poly.entity_id
_entity_poly.type
_entity_poly.pdbx_seq_one_letter_code
_entity_poly.pdbx_strand_id
1 'polypeptide(L)'
;DETTAGAYAIASILAKTIFWGTQPISKAMFPLSVENGDNKSQKRNILLNACAFLFVCIFAALVLFYLFPDLLIKIFSGKEIADSSSILVYVGISMALLAFTNLSLLYKVSCGKTKGAALFLVFVLLEVLLLLYFSANIVQFSLALIASSVTFLIGSLLLLRE
;
A
#
# COMPACT_ATOMS: atom_id res chain seq x y z
N ASP A 1 23.71 11.47 -3.12
CA ASP A 1 23.65 12.83 -2.55
C ASP A 1 22.81 12.82 -1.26
N GLU A 2 23.32 13.41 -0.18
CA GLU A 2 22.61 13.46 1.13
C GLU A 2 21.27 14.19 1.02
N THR A 3 21.16 15.19 0.18
CA THR A 3 19.93 15.97 -0.06
C THR A 3 18.82 15.11 -0.68
N THR A 4 19.17 14.26 -1.64
CA THR A 4 18.23 13.35 -2.32
C THR A 4 17.76 12.21 -1.40
N ALA A 5 18.64 11.70 -0.55
CA ALA A 5 18.29 10.70 0.45
C ALA A 5 17.34 11.29 1.53
N GLY A 6 17.59 12.54 1.95
CA GLY A 6 16.72 13.26 2.86
C GLY A 6 15.32 13.51 2.27
N ALA A 7 15.25 13.93 0.99
CA ALA A 7 13.99 14.12 0.27
C ALA A 7 13.15 12.83 0.21
N TYR A 8 13.79 11.72 -0.14
CA TYR A 8 13.15 10.41 -0.19
C TYR A 8 12.68 9.96 1.20
N ALA A 9 13.47 10.16 2.25
CA ALA A 9 13.11 9.77 3.61
C ALA A 9 11.83 10.47 4.06
N ILE A 10 11.71 11.78 3.85
CA ILE A 10 10.53 12.57 4.24
C ILE A 10 9.31 12.16 3.41
N ALA A 11 9.46 12.08 2.08
CA ALA A 11 8.38 11.64 1.20
C ALA A 11 7.89 10.22 1.55
N SER A 12 8.80 9.30 1.90
CA SER A 12 8.44 7.93 2.28
C SER A 12 7.74 7.85 3.63
N ILE A 13 8.11 8.68 4.61
CA ILE A 13 7.42 8.77 5.91
C ILE A 13 5.99 9.27 5.70
N LEU A 14 5.81 10.35 4.92
CA LEU A 14 4.50 10.88 4.57
C LEU A 14 3.66 9.86 3.81
N ALA A 15 4.21 9.22 2.79
CA ALA A 15 3.49 8.21 2.03
C ALA A 15 3.02 7.03 2.89
N LYS A 16 3.82 6.61 3.87
CA LYS A 16 3.44 5.55 4.83
C LYS A 16 2.21 5.90 5.65
N THR A 17 1.86 7.19 5.81
CA THR A 17 0.63 7.58 6.51
C THR A 17 -0.62 7.05 5.82
N ILE A 18 -0.63 6.88 4.50
CA ILE A 18 -1.72 6.24 3.75
C ILE A 18 -1.91 4.81 4.26
N PHE A 19 -0.83 4.02 4.28
CA PHE A 19 -0.88 2.64 4.72
C PHE A 19 -1.30 2.51 6.19
N TRP A 20 -0.68 3.27 7.09
CA TRP A 20 -0.99 3.22 8.53
C TRP A 20 -2.39 3.76 8.85
N GLY A 21 -2.82 4.85 8.18
CA GLY A 21 -4.13 5.45 8.37
C GLY A 21 -5.29 4.56 7.89
N THR A 22 -5.04 3.68 6.94
CA THR A 22 -6.05 2.75 6.41
C THR A 22 -6.06 1.38 7.11
N GLN A 23 -5.08 1.06 7.94
CA GLN A 23 -5.00 -0.17 8.74
C GLN A 23 -6.26 -0.46 9.58
N PRO A 24 -6.89 0.52 10.26
CA PRO A 24 -8.10 0.28 11.03
C PRO A 24 -9.24 -0.32 10.20
N ILE A 25 -9.37 0.05 8.92
CA ILE A 25 -10.40 -0.48 8.01
C ILE A 25 -10.21 -1.99 7.84
N SER A 26 -8.99 -2.41 7.53
CA SER A 26 -8.65 -3.83 7.35
C SER A 26 -8.81 -4.62 8.64
N LYS A 27 -8.42 -4.05 9.78
CA LYS A 27 -8.55 -4.67 11.10
C LYS A 27 -10.00 -4.79 11.55
N ALA A 28 -10.87 -3.82 11.24
CA ALA A 28 -12.30 -3.88 11.55
C ALA A 28 -13.04 -4.90 10.67
N MET A 29 -12.64 -5.01 9.40
CA MET A 29 -13.21 -5.99 8.47
C MET A 29 -12.97 -7.44 8.93
N PHE A 30 -11.82 -7.72 9.55
CA PHE A 30 -11.42 -9.08 9.92
C PHE A 30 -12.42 -9.77 10.88
N PRO A 31 -12.76 -9.23 12.07
CA PRO A 31 -13.71 -9.87 12.98
C PRO A 31 -15.10 -9.98 12.36
N LEU A 32 -15.57 -8.95 11.66
CA LEU A 32 -16.86 -8.99 10.97
C LEU A 32 -16.94 -10.13 9.95
N SER A 33 -15.85 -10.41 9.25
CA SER A 33 -15.79 -11.54 8.31
C SER A 33 -15.74 -12.88 9.00
N VAL A 34 -15.11 -13.00 10.18
CA VAL A 34 -15.04 -14.23 10.97
C VAL A 34 -16.40 -14.57 11.58
N GLU A 35 -17.10 -13.59 12.16
CA GLU A 35 -18.41 -13.76 12.80
C GLU A 35 -19.48 -14.30 11.84
N ASN A 36 -19.38 -14.00 10.54
CA ASN A 36 -20.33 -14.47 9.54
C ASN A 36 -20.16 -15.95 9.11
N GLY A 37 -19.26 -16.69 9.76
CA GLY A 37 -19.11 -18.16 9.59
C GLY A 37 -18.98 -18.56 8.12
N ASP A 38 -19.87 -19.43 7.63
CA ASP A 38 -19.84 -19.97 6.26
C ASP A 38 -20.64 -19.16 5.24
N ASN A 39 -21.24 -18.03 5.62
CA ASN A 39 -22.03 -17.20 4.71
C ASN A 39 -21.15 -16.41 3.73
N LYS A 40 -20.80 -17.05 2.61
CA LYS A 40 -19.93 -16.48 1.57
C LYS A 40 -20.44 -15.17 0.99
N SER A 41 -21.78 -15.02 0.83
CA SER A 41 -22.38 -13.79 0.28
C SER A 41 -22.15 -12.60 1.21
N GLN A 42 -22.35 -12.80 2.50
CA GLN A 42 -22.21 -11.75 3.51
C GLN A 42 -20.74 -11.34 3.69
N LYS A 43 -19.81 -12.31 3.73
CA LYS A 43 -18.37 -12.05 3.75
C LYS A 43 -17.90 -11.23 2.54
N ARG A 44 -18.41 -11.56 1.35
CA ARG A 44 -18.10 -10.81 0.13
C ARG A 44 -18.61 -9.36 0.21
N ASN A 45 -19.79 -9.13 0.74
CA ASN A 45 -20.34 -7.79 0.90
C ASN A 45 -19.50 -6.96 1.91
N ILE A 46 -19.05 -7.58 3.01
CA ILE A 46 -18.16 -6.94 3.98
C ILE A 46 -16.84 -6.53 3.30
N LEU A 47 -16.25 -7.42 2.50
CA LEU A 47 -15.04 -7.09 1.75
C LEU A 47 -15.26 -5.93 0.77
N LEU A 48 -16.36 -5.97 0.00
CA LEU A 48 -16.68 -4.91 -0.96
C LEU A 48 -16.87 -3.55 -0.29
N ASN A 49 -17.56 -3.51 0.84
CA ASN A 49 -17.75 -2.29 1.61
C ASN A 49 -16.42 -1.77 2.18
N ALA A 50 -15.58 -2.66 2.71
CA ALA A 50 -14.24 -2.31 3.19
C ALA A 50 -13.35 -1.79 2.06
N CYS A 51 -13.40 -2.43 0.86
CA CYS A 51 -12.68 -1.95 -0.33
C CYS A 51 -13.17 -0.58 -0.78
N ALA A 52 -14.48 -0.33 -0.79
CA ALA A 52 -15.06 0.95 -1.19
C ALA A 52 -14.61 2.07 -0.22
N PHE A 53 -14.71 1.82 1.08
CA PHE A 53 -14.28 2.79 2.08
C PHE A 53 -12.77 3.05 2.03
N LEU A 54 -11.97 2.00 1.89
CA LEU A 54 -10.52 2.09 1.71
C LEU A 54 -10.18 2.93 0.47
N PHE A 55 -10.87 2.69 -0.65
CA PHE A 55 -10.67 3.42 -1.90
C PHE A 55 -10.93 4.93 -1.71
N VAL A 56 -12.03 5.30 -1.05
CA VAL A 56 -12.37 6.71 -0.78
C VAL A 56 -11.28 7.39 0.07
N CYS A 57 -10.83 6.74 1.14
CA CYS A 57 -9.78 7.27 2.00
C CYS A 57 -8.44 7.44 1.25
N ILE A 58 -8.04 6.44 0.49
CA ILE A 58 -6.80 6.48 -0.31
C ILE A 58 -6.89 7.55 -1.39
N PHE A 59 -8.01 7.61 -2.10
CA PHE A 59 -8.22 8.61 -3.16
C PHE A 59 -8.12 10.03 -2.60
N ALA A 60 -8.76 10.31 -1.48
CA ALA A 60 -8.67 11.60 -0.80
C ALA A 60 -7.22 11.94 -0.41
N ALA A 61 -6.48 10.97 0.15
CA ALA A 61 -5.08 11.17 0.54
C ALA A 61 -4.17 11.42 -0.67
N LEU A 62 -4.35 10.66 -1.77
CA LEU A 62 -3.56 10.85 -3.00
C LEU A 62 -3.87 12.19 -3.68
N VAL A 63 -5.13 12.63 -3.67
CA VAL A 63 -5.52 13.95 -4.16
C VAL A 63 -4.83 15.05 -3.35
N LEU A 64 -4.78 14.94 -2.02
CA LEU A 64 -4.06 15.87 -1.16
C LEU A 64 -2.55 15.88 -1.46
N PHE A 65 -1.95 14.71 -1.65
CA PHE A 65 -0.53 14.59 -2.00
C PHE A 65 -0.20 15.18 -3.38
N TYR A 66 -1.15 15.12 -4.31
CA TYR A 66 -1.00 15.68 -5.64
C TYR A 66 -1.20 17.20 -5.67
N LEU A 67 -2.22 17.72 -4.95
CA LEU A 67 -2.56 19.15 -4.96
C LEU A 67 -1.64 19.99 -4.07
N PHE A 68 -1.20 19.44 -2.93
CA PHE A 68 -0.46 20.20 -1.92
C PHE A 68 0.83 19.50 -1.46
N PRO A 69 1.67 18.96 -2.37
CA PRO A 69 2.85 18.20 -1.98
C PRO A 69 3.84 19.04 -1.17
N ASP A 70 4.15 20.24 -1.64
CA ASP A 70 5.15 21.12 -1.02
C ASP A 70 4.70 21.61 0.36
N LEU A 71 3.39 21.88 0.52
CA LEU A 71 2.82 22.26 1.81
C LEU A 71 2.93 21.13 2.83
N LEU A 72 2.63 19.91 2.41
CA LEU A 72 2.73 18.73 3.28
C LEU A 72 4.17 18.46 3.67
N ILE A 73 5.09 18.52 2.73
CA ILE A 73 6.53 18.35 2.97
C ILE A 73 7.02 19.44 3.92
N LYS A 74 6.64 20.70 3.70
CA LYS A 74 7.03 21.83 4.54
C LYS A 74 6.50 21.70 5.99
N ILE A 75 5.26 21.24 6.17
CA ILE A 75 4.69 21.02 7.51
C ILE A 75 5.47 19.95 8.27
N PHE A 76 5.88 18.85 7.59
CA PHE A 76 6.55 17.73 8.22
C PHE A 76 8.07 17.92 8.39
N SER A 77 8.73 18.57 7.44
CA SER A 77 10.18 18.75 7.44
C SER A 77 10.64 20.11 7.99
N GLY A 78 9.71 21.08 8.07
CA GLY A 78 10.05 22.47 8.39
C GLY A 78 10.80 23.22 7.28
N LYS A 79 11.09 22.57 6.15
CA LYS A 79 11.87 23.11 5.02
C LYS A 79 11.23 22.73 3.69
N GLU A 80 11.47 23.56 2.67
CA GLU A 80 11.18 23.20 1.29
C GLU A 80 12.32 22.33 0.75
N ILE A 81 12.01 21.15 0.25
CA ILE A 81 12.99 20.21 -0.27
C ILE A 81 12.64 19.95 -1.73
N ALA A 82 13.52 20.39 -2.62
CA ALA A 82 13.36 20.15 -4.05
C ALA A 82 13.23 18.65 -4.35
N ASP A 83 12.48 18.30 -5.39
CA ASP A 83 12.26 16.93 -5.90
C ASP A 83 11.46 15.97 -5.00
N SER A 84 11.09 16.36 -3.77
CA SER A 84 10.31 15.49 -2.86
C SER A 84 8.86 15.30 -3.31
N SER A 85 8.29 16.27 -4.03
CA SER A 85 6.87 16.28 -4.44
C SER A 85 6.54 15.13 -5.40
N SER A 86 7.37 14.89 -6.39
CA SER A 86 7.17 13.78 -7.34
C SER A 86 7.32 12.42 -6.65
N ILE A 87 8.31 12.29 -5.78
CA ILE A 87 8.60 11.08 -5.01
C ILE A 87 7.43 10.74 -4.08
N LEU A 88 6.83 11.75 -3.43
CA LEU A 88 5.70 11.59 -2.52
C LEU A 88 4.51 10.90 -3.21
N VAL A 89 4.17 11.31 -4.43
CA VAL A 89 3.06 10.72 -5.19
C VAL A 89 3.36 9.27 -5.58
N TYR A 90 4.57 8.98 -6.09
CA TYR A 90 4.94 7.61 -6.49
C TYR A 90 4.95 6.64 -5.31
N VAL A 91 5.59 7.04 -4.21
CA VAL A 91 5.61 6.20 -3.00
C VAL A 91 4.20 6.11 -2.39
N GLY A 92 3.40 7.19 -2.47
CA GLY A 92 2.00 7.19 -2.05
C GLY A 92 1.16 6.15 -2.80
N ILE A 93 1.31 6.05 -4.11
CA ILE A 93 0.64 5.01 -4.93
C ILE A 93 1.07 3.61 -4.51
N SER A 94 2.37 3.40 -4.25
CA SER A 94 2.86 2.10 -3.76
C SER A 94 2.23 1.73 -2.41
N MET A 95 2.14 2.68 -1.47
CA MET A 95 1.51 2.46 -0.16
C MET A 95 0.00 2.20 -0.27
N ALA A 96 -0.67 2.84 -1.23
CA ALA A 96 -2.07 2.58 -1.56
C ALA A 96 -2.30 1.13 -2.03
N LEU A 97 -1.47 0.65 -2.95
CA LEU A 97 -1.52 -0.72 -3.46
C LEU A 97 -1.25 -1.74 -2.34
N LEU A 98 -0.27 -1.47 -1.48
CA LEU A 98 0.02 -2.31 -0.31
C LEU A 98 -1.15 -2.33 0.69
N ALA A 99 -1.89 -1.22 0.85
CA ALA A 99 -3.08 -1.19 1.70
C ALA A 99 -4.19 -2.11 1.17
N PHE A 100 -4.44 -2.14 -0.14
CA PHE A 100 -5.36 -3.10 -0.77
C PHE A 100 -4.87 -4.54 -0.65
N THR A 101 -3.57 -4.77 -0.81
CA THR A 101 -2.97 -6.09 -0.62
C THR A 101 -3.19 -6.59 0.82
N ASN A 102 -2.94 -5.73 1.80
CA ASN A 102 -3.16 -6.06 3.21
C ASN A 102 -4.63 -6.39 3.52
N LEU A 103 -5.59 -5.60 2.98
CA LEU A 103 -7.01 -5.89 3.11
C LEU A 103 -7.37 -7.26 2.54
N SER A 104 -6.89 -7.56 1.32
CA SER A 104 -7.12 -8.83 0.63
C SER A 104 -6.57 -10.03 1.41
N LEU A 105 -5.37 -9.88 1.99
CA LEU A 105 -4.74 -10.92 2.81
C LEU A 105 -5.52 -11.18 4.11
N LEU A 106 -5.89 -10.13 4.82
CA LEU A 106 -6.68 -10.27 6.05
C LEU A 106 -8.03 -10.92 5.77
N TYR A 107 -8.67 -10.58 4.66
CA TYR A 107 -9.90 -11.25 4.23
C TYR A 107 -9.67 -12.74 3.96
N LYS A 108 -8.58 -13.12 3.29
CA LYS A 108 -8.24 -14.53 3.05
C LYS A 108 -8.05 -15.29 4.35
N VAL A 109 -7.33 -14.69 5.30
CA VAL A 109 -7.12 -15.28 6.63
C VAL A 109 -8.45 -15.41 7.39
N SER A 110 -9.34 -14.43 7.32
CA SER A 110 -10.67 -14.49 7.95
C SER A 110 -11.57 -15.60 7.37
N CYS A 111 -11.30 -16.01 6.12
CA CYS A 111 -11.95 -17.15 5.49
C CYS A 111 -11.31 -18.51 5.84
N GLY A 112 -10.29 -18.55 6.70
CA GLY A 112 -9.56 -19.77 7.07
C GLY A 112 -8.66 -20.33 5.96
N LYS A 113 -8.43 -19.57 4.90
CA LYS A 113 -7.63 -19.98 3.75
C LYS A 113 -6.19 -19.52 3.92
N THR A 114 -5.35 -20.34 4.52
CA THR A 114 -3.91 -20.06 4.72
C THR A 114 -3.01 -20.72 3.67
N LYS A 115 -3.56 -21.57 2.83
CA LYS A 115 -2.81 -22.22 1.74
C LYS A 115 -2.33 -21.14 0.76
N GLY A 116 -1.06 -21.23 0.37
CA GLY A 116 -0.45 -20.25 -0.54
C GLY A 116 0.29 -19.10 0.16
N ALA A 117 0.28 -19.01 1.50
CA ALA A 117 1.08 -18.00 2.21
C ALA A 117 2.58 -18.07 1.85
N ALA A 118 3.11 -19.26 1.56
CA ALA A 118 4.48 -19.44 1.11
C ALA A 118 4.78 -18.75 -0.23
N LEU A 119 3.77 -18.58 -1.11
CA LEU A 119 3.94 -17.83 -2.36
C LEU A 119 4.29 -16.36 -2.13
N PHE A 120 3.86 -15.78 -1.00
CA PHE A 120 4.26 -14.41 -0.66
C PHE A 120 5.76 -14.26 -0.42
N LEU A 121 6.45 -15.30 0.05
CA LEU A 121 7.91 -15.28 0.18
C LEU A 121 8.59 -15.11 -1.18
N VAL A 122 8.04 -15.71 -2.24
CA VAL A 122 8.55 -15.54 -3.60
C VAL A 122 8.37 -14.09 -4.06
N PHE A 123 7.22 -13.46 -3.78
CA PHE A 123 7.00 -12.06 -4.12
C PHE A 123 7.93 -11.12 -3.34
N VAL A 124 8.19 -11.40 -2.04
CA VAL A 124 9.15 -10.64 -1.23
C VAL A 124 10.56 -10.74 -1.82
N LEU A 125 11.00 -11.93 -2.21
CA LEU A 125 12.30 -12.12 -2.86
C LEU A 125 12.38 -11.36 -4.19
N LEU A 126 11.31 -11.41 -4.98
CA LEU A 126 11.22 -10.69 -6.25
C LEU A 126 11.27 -9.16 -6.03
N GLU A 127 10.60 -8.64 -5.00
CA GLU A 127 10.67 -7.24 -4.60
C GLU A 127 12.10 -6.82 -4.27
N VAL A 128 12.78 -7.59 -3.41
CA VAL A 128 14.17 -7.32 -3.03
C VAL A 128 15.08 -7.29 -4.26
N LEU A 129 14.93 -8.24 -5.17
CA LEU A 129 15.71 -8.29 -6.41
C LEU A 129 15.43 -7.08 -7.32
N LEU A 130 14.16 -6.69 -7.47
CA LEU A 130 13.76 -5.50 -8.24
C LEU A 130 14.37 -4.23 -7.65
N LEU A 131 14.29 -4.06 -6.33
CA LEU A 131 14.83 -2.87 -5.66
C LEU A 131 16.36 -2.80 -5.76
N LEU A 132 17.05 -3.93 -5.66
CA LEU A 132 18.51 -3.99 -5.84
C LEU A 132 18.91 -3.65 -7.27
N TYR A 133 18.17 -4.14 -8.27
CA TYR A 133 18.47 -3.91 -9.67
C TYR A 133 18.19 -2.45 -10.11
N PHE A 134 17.12 -1.85 -9.61
CA PHE A 134 16.70 -0.49 -9.94
C PHE A 134 17.10 0.56 -8.88
N SER A 135 18.20 0.35 -8.18
CA SER A 135 18.70 1.25 -7.14
C SER A 135 19.45 2.48 -7.68
N ALA A 136 19.70 2.57 -9.00
CA ALA A 136 20.56 3.60 -9.59
C ALA A 136 20.00 5.03 -9.45
N ASN A 137 18.67 5.21 -9.57
CA ASN A 137 17.99 6.50 -9.48
C ASN A 137 16.75 6.42 -8.61
N ILE A 138 16.46 7.49 -7.84
CA ILE A 138 15.30 7.57 -6.94
C ILE A 138 13.96 7.38 -7.66
N VAL A 139 13.83 7.93 -8.87
CA VAL A 139 12.61 7.75 -9.69
C VAL A 139 12.47 6.29 -10.13
N GLN A 140 13.54 5.65 -10.58
CA GLN A 140 13.55 4.23 -10.94
C GLN A 140 13.24 3.35 -9.73
N PHE A 141 13.81 3.67 -8.56
CA PHE A 141 13.51 2.99 -7.31
C PHE A 141 12.02 3.12 -6.92
N SER A 142 11.44 4.31 -7.05
CA SER A 142 10.02 4.55 -6.75
C SER A 142 9.10 3.80 -7.73
N LEU A 143 9.48 3.73 -9.01
CA LEU A 143 8.75 2.93 -10.01
C LEU A 143 8.86 1.43 -9.74
N ALA A 144 10.03 0.95 -9.30
CA ALA A 144 10.21 -0.44 -8.88
C ALA A 144 9.32 -0.79 -7.68
N LEU A 145 9.17 0.14 -6.71
CA LEU A 145 8.21 -0.02 -5.60
C LEU A 145 6.77 -0.13 -6.08
N ILE A 146 6.35 0.66 -7.07
CA ILE A 146 5.01 0.54 -7.66
C ILE A 146 4.86 -0.83 -8.33
N ALA A 147 5.83 -1.23 -9.15
CA ALA A 147 5.79 -2.51 -9.85
C ALA A 147 5.70 -3.69 -8.87
N SER A 148 6.50 -3.68 -7.81
CA SER A 148 6.43 -4.72 -6.77
C SER A 148 5.07 -4.72 -6.04
N SER A 149 4.55 -3.54 -5.69
CA SER A 149 3.25 -3.43 -5.03
C SER A 149 2.10 -3.92 -5.92
N VAL A 150 2.18 -3.70 -7.24
CA VAL A 150 1.23 -4.26 -8.21
C VAL A 150 1.32 -5.79 -8.25
N THR A 151 2.53 -6.36 -8.27
CA THR A 151 2.70 -7.82 -8.26
C THR A 151 2.17 -8.45 -6.98
N PHE A 152 2.38 -7.81 -5.81
CA PHE A 152 1.78 -8.23 -4.55
C PHE A 152 0.26 -8.19 -4.58
N LEU A 153 -0.34 -7.13 -5.13
CA LEU A 153 -1.79 -7.01 -5.24
C LEU A 153 -2.36 -8.11 -6.15
N ILE A 154 -1.76 -8.31 -7.33
CA ILE A 154 -2.17 -9.37 -8.25
C ILE A 154 -2.04 -10.74 -7.59
N GLY A 155 -0.91 -11.01 -6.93
CA GLY A 155 -0.70 -12.24 -6.17
C GLY A 155 -1.76 -12.46 -5.09
N SER A 156 -2.11 -11.43 -4.33
CA SER A 156 -3.15 -11.51 -3.31
C SER A 156 -4.53 -11.80 -3.89
N LEU A 157 -4.88 -11.19 -5.04
CA LEU A 157 -6.15 -11.40 -5.73
C LEU A 157 -6.24 -12.80 -6.37
N LEU A 158 -5.15 -13.31 -6.94
CA LEU A 158 -5.10 -14.67 -7.47
C LEU A 158 -5.33 -15.70 -6.36
N LEU A 159 -4.71 -15.47 -5.20
CA LEU A 159 -4.90 -16.31 -4.03
C LEU A 159 -6.32 -16.22 -3.44
N LEU A 160 -7.09 -15.17 -3.71
CA LEU A 160 -8.51 -15.08 -3.30
C LEU A 160 -9.41 -15.96 -4.15
N ARG A 161 -9.00 -16.33 -5.37
CA ARG A 161 -9.78 -17.20 -6.26
C ARG A 161 -9.77 -18.67 -5.84
N GLU A 162 -8.72 -19.12 -5.15
CA GLU A 162 -8.59 -20.46 -4.58
C GLU A 162 -9.33 -20.58 -3.24
#